data_e7a0757ac3655c5e88ef2427f3c69d6f
#
_entry.id   e7a0757ac3655c5e88ef2427f3c69d6f
#
_cell.length_a   1.000
_cell.length_b   1.000
_cell.length_c   1.000
_cell.angle_alpha   90.00
_cell.angle_beta   90.00
_cell.angle_gamma   90.00
#
_symmetry.space_group_name_H-M   'P 1'
#
loop_
_entity.id
_entity.type
_entity.pdbx_description
1 polymer ?
#
loop_
_entity_poly.entity_id
_entity_poly.type
_entity_poly.pdbx_seq_one_letter_code
_entity_poly.pdbx_strand_id
1 'polypeptide(L)'
;MRNIISILIRNEAGALARVANLFSSRAYNIDSLSVAPTDDQSVSRITLVTFGSQDILDQIIKQTRKLIDVISIIDMTDDDYHEREFALIKIEVGSISNDNLNLLMDNYGATILSEKDNFYTLEIISSSEKVDEFIGAITAKIPIDSIVRSGALAIAKGKPLLQKNS
;
A
#
# COMPACT_ATOMS: atom_id res chain seq x y z
N MET A 1 0.87 -5.68 15.89
CA MET A 1 1.03 -6.55 14.72
C MET A 1 0.54 -5.78 13.50
N ARG A 2 1.22 -5.86 12.36
CA ARG A 2 0.79 -5.27 11.09
C ARG A 2 -0.28 -6.18 10.47
N ASN A 3 -1.41 -5.62 10.10
CA ASN A 3 -2.53 -6.37 9.56
C ASN A 3 -2.88 -5.85 8.17
N ILE A 4 -3.21 -6.74 7.24
CA ILE A 4 -3.62 -6.42 5.88
C ILE A 4 -5.06 -6.88 5.66
N ILE A 5 -5.90 -5.94 5.30
CA ILE A 5 -7.32 -6.18 5.04
C ILE A 5 -7.63 -5.88 3.58
N SER A 6 -8.32 -6.79 2.92
CA SER A 6 -8.82 -6.56 1.57
C SER A 6 -10.35 -6.48 1.57
N ILE A 7 -10.89 -5.45 0.91
CA ILE A 7 -12.33 -5.15 0.91
C ILE A 7 -12.79 -4.94 -0.52
N LEU A 8 -13.91 -5.55 -0.90
CA LEU A 8 -14.68 -5.16 -2.08
C LEU A 8 -15.84 -4.26 -1.65
N ILE A 9 -15.93 -3.10 -2.26
CA ILE A 9 -17.00 -2.13 -2.02
C ILE A 9 -17.69 -1.75 -3.34
N ARG A 10 -18.93 -1.27 -3.24
CA ARG A 10 -19.58 -0.61 -4.37
C ARG A 10 -18.82 0.65 -4.74
N ASN A 11 -18.60 0.86 -6.04
CA ASN A 11 -17.94 2.07 -6.54
C ASN A 11 -18.93 3.23 -6.66
N GLU A 12 -19.42 3.67 -5.51
CA GLU A 12 -20.42 4.74 -5.38
C GLU A 12 -19.88 5.89 -4.53
N ALA A 13 -20.43 7.08 -4.75
CA ALA A 13 -20.06 8.27 -3.98
C ALA A 13 -20.30 8.04 -2.47
N GLY A 14 -19.29 8.30 -1.66
CA GLY A 14 -19.34 8.16 -0.21
C GLY A 14 -19.03 6.76 0.34
N ALA A 15 -18.92 5.72 -0.50
CA ALA A 15 -18.59 4.37 -0.04
C ALA A 15 -17.25 4.31 0.71
N LEU A 16 -16.20 4.87 0.12
CA LEU A 16 -14.89 4.98 0.77
C LEU A 16 -14.95 5.82 2.05
N ALA A 17 -15.70 6.92 2.02
CA ALA A 17 -15.84 7.79 3.20
C ALA A 17 -16.50 7.07 4.38
N ARG A 18 -17.49 6.20 4.13
CA ARG A 18 -18.12 5.39 5.19
C ARG A 18 -17.15 4.39 5.80
N VAL A 19 -16.29 3.75 4.99
CA VAL A 19 -15.22 2.88 5.51
C VAL A 19 -14.25 3.70 6.36
N ALA A 20 -13.71 4.80 5.85
CA ALA A 20 -12.77 5.65 6.58
C ALA A 20 -13.36 6.21 7.89
N ASN A 21 -14.64 6.63 7.88
CA ASN A 21 -15.33 7.12 9.08
C ASN A 21 -15.50 6.03 10.14
N LEU A 22 -15.72 4.78 9.74
CA LEU A 22 -15.79 3.66 10.69
C LEU A 22 -14.48 3.52 11.45
N PHE A 23 -13.34 3.58 10.75
CA PHE A 23 -12.01 3.51 11.37
C PHE A 23 -11.77 4.70 12.31
N SER A 24 -12.03 5.93 11.83
CA SER A 24 -11.84 7.15 12.60
C SER A 24 -12.70 7.19 13.85
N SER A 25 -13.99 6.82 13.76
CA SER A 25 -14.93 6.86 14.91
C SER A 25 -14.56 5.87 16.02
N ARG A 26 -13.72 4.89 15.75
CA ARG A 26 -13.27 3.88 16.71
C ARG A 26 -11.80 4.01 17.07
N ALA A 27 -11.18 5.12 16.67
CA ALA A 27 -9.76 5.39 16.87
C ALA A 27 -8.83 4.31 16.29
N TYR A 28 -9.25 3.63 15.21
CA TYR A 28 -8.38 2.73 14.46
C TYR A 28 -7.54 3.54 13.48
N ASN A 29 -6.23 3.39 13.56
CA ASN A 29 -5.33 4.05 12.62
C ASN A 29 -5.28 3.28 11.29
N ILE A 30 -5.40 4.00 10.19
CA ILE A 30 -5.10 3.50 8.85
C ILE A 30 -3.66 3.92 8.52
N ASP A 31 -2.78 2.94 8.39
CA ASP A 31 -1.38 3.17 8.04
C ASP A 31 -1.22 3.44 6.54
N SER A 32 -1.84 2.60 5.73
CA SER A 32 -1.94 2.83 4.29
C SER A 32 -3.29 2.36 3.75
N LEU A 33 -3.74 3.00 2.67
CA LEU A 33 -4.98 2.67 1.99
C LEU A 33 -4.81 2.89 0.50
N SER A 34 -5.05 1.83 -0.27
CA SER A 34 -5.08 1.88 -1.72
C SER A 34 -6.45 1.44 -2.21
N VAL A 35 -7.03 2.17 -3.16
CA VAL A 35 -8.34 1.87 -3.72
C VAL A 35 -8.37 2.11 -5.23
N ALA A 36 -8.93 1.18 -5.95
CA ALA A 36 -9.17 1.31 -7.39
C ALA A 36 -10.38 0.46 -7.82
N PRO A 37 -11.05 0.82 -8.92
CA PRO A 37 -12.05 -0.03 -9.54
C PRO A 37 -11.46 -1.40 -9.94
N THR A 38 -12.28 -2.42 -9.94
CA THR A 38 -11.95 -3.75 -10.47
C THR A 38 -12.21 -3.80 -11.99
N ASP A 39 -12.18 -4.99 -12.59
CA ASP A 39 -12.67 -5.24 -13.94
C ASP A 39 -14.15 -4.84 -14.13
N ASP A 40 -14.93 -4.86 -13.03
CA ASP A 40 -16.27 -4.29 -12.97
C ASP A 40 -16.21 -2.88 -12.38
N GLN A 41 -16.49 -1.88 -13.20
CA GLN A 41 -16.46 -0.47 -12.82
C GLN A 41 -17.43 -0.11 -11.67
N SER A 42 -18.43 -0.94 -11.40
CA SER A 42 -19.35 -0.76 -10.27
C SER A 42 -18.79 -1.21 -8.93
N VAL A 43 -17.61 -1.86 -8.93
CA VAL A 43 -16.96 -2.41 -7.74
C VAL A 43 -15.53 -1.92 -7.64
N SER A 44 -15.16 -1.39 -6.48
CA SER A 44 -13.77 -1.05 -6.13
C SER A 44 -13.20 -2.04 -5.12
N ARG A 45 -11.89 -2.27 -5.23
CA ARG A 45 -11.11 -3.02 -4.26
C ARG A 45 -10.26 -2.08 -3.43
N ILE A 46 -10.32 -2.24 -2.12
CA ILE A 46 -9.47 -1.57 -1.15
C ILE A 46 -8.46 -2.58 -0.61
N THR A 47 -7.20 -2.20 -0.53
CA THR A 47 -6.20 -2.83 0.33
C THR A 47 -5.86 -1.83 1.43
N LEU A 48 -6.05 -2.23 2.68
CA LEU A 48 -5.86 -1.39 3.86
C LEU A 48 -4.87 -2.05 4.80
N VAL A 49 -3.91 -1.27 5.29
CA VAL A 49 -2.97 -1.69 6.34
C VAL A 49 -3.28 -0.96 7.63
N THR A 50 -3.31 -1.69 8.72
CA THR A 50 -3.50 -1.16 10.08
C THR A 50 -2.62 -1.92 11.07
N PHE A 51 -2.43 -1.34 12.24
CA PHE A 51 -1.69 -1.97 13.35
C PHE A 51 -2.63 -2.19 14.53
N GLY A 52 -2.56 -3.40 15.10
CA GLY A 52 -3.37 -3.76 16.26
C GLY A 52 -3.22 -5.23 16.67
N SER A 53 -3.91 -5.61 17.74
CA SER A 53 -4.06 -7.01 18.14
C SER A 53 -5.12 -7.71 17.29
N GLN A 54 -5.16 -9.05 17.34
CA GLN A 54 -6.15 -9.84 16.62
C GLN A 54 -7.58 -9.48 17.04
N ASP A 55 -7.83 -9.22 18.32
CA ASP A 55 -9.14 -8.82 18.81
C ASP A 55 -9.63 -7.51 18.17
N ILE A 56 -8.72 -6.54 17.98
CA ILE A 56 -9.02 -5.28 17.30
C ILE A 56 -9.32 -5.54 15.83
N LEU A 57 -8.52 -6.36 15.16
CA LEU A 57 -8.73 -6.72 13.76
C LEU A 57 -10.08 -7.40 13.53
N ASP A 58 -10.44 -8.36 14.38
CA ASP A 58 -11.72 -9.06 14.32
C ASP A 58 -12.91 -8.08 14.48
N GLN A 59 -12.76 -7.11 15.39
CA GLN A 59 -13.76 -6.06 15.55
C GLN A 59 -13.90 -5.17 14.32
N ILE A 60 -12.77 -4.76 13.73
CA ILE A 60 -12.73 -3.97 12.49
C ILE A 60 -13.48 -4.71 11.38
N ILE A 61 -13.12 -5.97 11.12
CA ILE A 61 -13.74 -6.78 10.07
C ILE A 61 -15.25 -6.95 10.32
N LYS A 62 -15.64 -7.27 11.54
CA LYS A 62 -17.03 -7.46 11.93
C LYS A 62 -17.88 -6.21 11.75
N GLN A 63 -17.34 -5.04 12.04
CA GLN A 63 -18.05 -3.77 11.89
C GLN A 63 -18.05 -3.30 10.42
N THR A 64 -16.94 -3.43 9.71
CA THR A 64 -16.84 -3.07 8.30
C THR A 64 -17.82 -3.88 7.44
N ARG A 65 -17.98 -5.18 7.74
CA ARG A 65 -18.93 -6.08 7.05
C ARG A 65 -20.40 -5.62 7.15
N LYS A 66 -20.74 -4.77 8.13
CA LYS A 66 -22.11 -4.25 8.29
C LYS A 66 -22.40 -3.01 7.43
N LEU A 67 -21.38 -2.42 6.83
CA LEU A 67 -21.58 -1.26 5.96
C LEU A 67 -22.29 -1.70 4.67
N ILE A 68 -23.30 -0.94 4.26
CA ILE A 68 -24.15 -1.28 3.12
C ILE A 68 -23.40 -1.38 1.80
N ASP A 69 -22.28 -0.65 1.68
CA ASP A 69 -21.47 -0.62 0.46
C ASP A 69 -20.44 -1.75 0.43
N VAL A 70 -20.20 -2.44 1.53
CA VAL A 70 -19.23 -3.52 1.62
C VAL A 70 -19.81 -4.80 1.06
N ILE A 71 -19.24 -5.27 -0.06
CA ILE A 71 -19.63 -6.51 -0.71
C ILE A 71 -18.96 -7.70 -0.02
N SER A 72 -17.67 -7.59 0.22
CA SER A 72 -16.87 -8.63 0.88
C SER A 72 -15.67 -8.02 1.59
N ILE A 73 -15.22 -8.65 2.65
CA ILE A 73 -14.03 -8.26 3.43
C ILE A 73 -13.34 -9.49 3.97
N ILE A 74 -12.02 -9.52 3.84
CA ILE A 74 -11.16 -10.58 4.38
C ILE A 74 -9.95 -9.99 5.09
N ASP A 75 -9.50 -10.70 6.12
CA ASP A 75 -8.15 -10.60 6.66
C ASP A 75 -7.20 -11.39 5.77
N MET A 76 -6.10 -10.79 5.39
CA MET A 76 -5.05 -11.43 4.58
C MET A 76 -3.76 -11.60 5.37
N THR A 77 -3.74 -11.24 6.65
CA THR A 77 -2.52 -11.14 7.46
C THR A 77 -1.76 -12.47 7.53
N ASP A 78 -2.47 -13.57 7.73
CA ASP A 78 -1.90 -14.92 7.85
C ASP A 78 -2.03 -15.75 6.55
N ASP A 79 -2.59 -15.18 5.49
CA ASP A 79 -2.76 -15.86 4.21
C ASP A 79 -1.47 -15.86 3.38
N ASP A 80 -1.36 -16.79 2.43
CA ASP A 80 -0.31 -16.76 1.41
C ASP A 80 -0.70 -15.79 0.29
N TYR A 81 -0.08 -14.61 0.28
CA TYR A 81 -0.38 -13.54 -0.66
C TYR A 81 0.89 -12.93 -1.28
N HIS A 82 0.70 -12.28 -2.42
CA HIS A 82 1.68 -11.35 -2.96
C HIS A 82 1.39 -9.96 -2.46
N GLU A 83 2.42 -9.31 -1.90
CA GLU A 83 2.39 -7.89 -1.56
C GLU A 83 3.30 -7.11 -2.50
N ARG A 84 2.82 -5.96 -2.94
CA ARG A 84 3.61 -4.98 -3.68
C ARG A 84 3.23 -3.57 -3.24
N GLU A 85 4.23 -2.75 -3.14
CA GLU A 85 4.11 -1.31 -2.98
C GLU A 85 4.97 -0.62 -4.04
N PHE A 86 4.47 0.48 -4.56
CA PHE A 86 5.14 1.33 -5.51
C PHE A 86 5.55 2.63 -4.83
N ALA A 87 6.80 3.06 -5.03
CA ALA A 87 7.25 4.35 -4.56
C ALA A 87 8.05 5.09 -5.62
N LEU A 88 7.84 6.42 -5.66
CA LEU A 88 8.64 7.38 -6.43
C LEU A 88 9.38 8.29 -5.47
N ILE A 89 10.68 8.47 -5.69
CA ILE A 89 11.55 9.22 -4.79
C ILE A 89 12.36 10.22 -5.61
N LYS A 90 12.43 11.46 -5.14
CA LYS A 90 13.28 12.50 -5.70
C LYS A 90 14.49 12.77 -4.82
N ILE A 91 15.67 12.80 -5.44
CA ILE A 91 16.94 13.16 -4.82
C ILE A 91 17.71 14.12 -5.74
N GLU A 92 18.53 14.98 -5.15
CA GLU A 92 19.37 15.90 -5.93
C GLU A 92 20.56 15.16 -6.58
N VAL A 93 20.82 15.48 -7.86
CA VAL A 93 21.98 14.95 -8.60
C VAL A 93 23.28 15.42 -7.94
N GLY A 94 24.23 14.50 -7.79
CA GLY A 94 25.53 14.81 -7.15
C GLY A 94 25.52 14.73 -5.62
N SER A 95 24.36 14.55 -4.99
CA SER A 95 24.26 14.28 -3.54
C SER A 95 24.83 12.91 -3.15
N ILE A 96 24.98 12.01 -4.13
CA ILE A 96 25.63 10.70 -4.03
C ILE A 96 26.45 10.43 -5.30
N SER A 97 27.58 9.70 -5.17
CA SER A 97 28.32 9.28 -6.35
C SER A 97 27.52 8.29 -7.20
N ASN A 98 27.69 8.34 -8.52
CA ASN A 98 26.97 7.45 -9.45
C ASN A 98 27.19 5.97 -9.14
N ASP A 99 28.41 5.57 -8.74
CA ASP A 99 28.70 4.18 -8.38
C ASP A 99 27.89 3.73 -7.15
N ASN A 100 27.80 4.57 -6.13
CA ASN A 100 27.00 4.29 -4.94
C ASN A 100 25.49 4.29 -5.23
N LEU A 101 25.02 5.17 -6.12
CA LEU A 101 23.63 5.20 -6.55
C LEU A 101 23.30 3.91 -7.32
N ASN A 102 24.11 3.53 -8.31
CA ASN A 102 23.91 2.30 -9.09
C ASN A 102 23.90 1.07 -8.18
N LEU A 103 24.81 0.98 -7.22
CA LEU A 103 24.84 -0.11 -6.25
C LEU A 103 23.55 -0.18 -5.41
N LEU A 104 23.00 0.97 -5.02
CA LEU A 104 21.70 1.02 -4.33
C LEU A 104 20.56 0.54 -5.24
N MET A 105 20.52 1.01 -6.50
CA MET A 105 19.52 0.58 -7.46
C MET A 105 19.55 -0.93 -7.67
N ASP A 106 20.72 -1.50 -7.89
CA ASP A 106 20.90 -2.94 -8.11
C ASP A 106 20.51 -3.78 -6.90
N ASN A 107 20.89 -3.35 -5.69
CA ASN A 107 20.59 -4.09 -4.45
C ASN A 107 19.10 -4.21 -4.14
N TYR A 108 18.32 -3.19 -4.50
CA TYR A 108 16.88 -3.14 -4.21
C TYR A 108 15.99 -3.38 -5.43
N GLY A 109 16.60 -3.53 -6.63
CA GLY A 109 15.85 -3.64 -7.88
C GLY A 109 15.09 -2.37 -8.22
N ALA A 110 15.62 -1.22 -7.81
CA ALA A 110 15.08 0.09 -8.12
C ALA A 110 15.62 0.60 -9.45
N THR A 111 14.94 1.57 -10.06
CA THR A 111 15.35 2.16 -11.35
C THR A 111 15.35 3.68 -11.30
N ILE A 112 16.19 4.29 -12.14
CA ILE A 112 16.17 5.73 -12.37
C ILE A 112 15.23 5.99 -13.55
N LEU A 113 14.09 6.62 -13.30
CA LEU A 113 13.13 6.96 -14.35
C LEU A 113 13.56 8.16 -15.17
N SER A 114 14.15 9.15 -14.53
CA SER A 114 14.57 10.38 -15.19
C SER A 114 15.62 11.15 -14.41
N GLU A 115 16.43 11.92 -15.14
CA GLU A 115 17.25 13.01 -14.63
C GLU A 115 16.77 14.30 -15.29
N LYS A 116 16.32 15.25 -14.50
CA LYS A 116 15.86 16.54 -15.00
C LYS A 116 16.00 17.63 -13.93
N ASP A 117 16.37 18.84 -14.35
CA ASP A 117 16.47 20.02 -13.47
C ASP A 117 17.34 19.77 -12.22
N ASN A 118 18.43 19.00 -12.36
CA ASN A 118 19.34 18.59 -11.29
C ASN A 118 18.74 17.59 -10.27
N PHE A 119 17.66 16.86 -10.63
CA PHE A 119 17.07 15.82 -9.79
C PHE A 119 17.00 14.48 -10.52
N TYR A 120 17.29 13.41 -9.78
CA TYR A 120 16.89 12.06 -10.16
C TYR A 120 15.47 11.76 -9.64
N THR A 121 14.68 11.10 -10.47
CA THR A 121 13.45 10.44 -10.03
C THR A 121 13.69 8.94 -10.03
N LEU A 122 13.64 8.34 -8.85
CA LEU A 122 13.84 6.92 -8.63
C LEU A 122 12.50 6.22 -8.48
N GLU A 123 12.43 4.97 -8.94
CA GLU A 123 11.27 4.09 -8.82
C GLU A 123 11.66 2.81 -8.11
N ILE A 124 10.79 2.34 -7.21
CA ILE A 124 10.87 0.99 -6.66
C ILE A 124 9.48 0.34 -6.60
N ILE A 125 9.42 -0.95 -6.96
CA ILE A 125 8.24 -1.81 -6.81
C ILE A 125 8.69 -3.06 -6.05
N SER A 126 8.26 -3.19 -4.79
CA SER A 126 8.66 -4.33 -3.95
C SER A 126 7.62 -4.59 -2.84
N SER A 127 7.92 -5.45 -1.87
CA SER A 127 7.16 -5.50 -0.61
C SER A 127 7.34 -4.20 0.16
N SER A 128 6.37 -3.82 1.01
CA SER A 128 6.47 -2.60 1.83
C SER A 128 7.73 -2.60 2.69
N GLU A 129 8.13 -3.74 3.24
CA GLU A 129 9.36 -3.89 4.02
C GLU A 129 10.61 -3.49 3.20
N LYS A 130 10.74 -4.01 1.97
CA LYS A 130 11.86 -3.66 1.09
C LYS A 130 11.82 -2.20 0.63
N VAL A 131 10.63 -1.63 0.44
CA VAL A 131 10.48 -0.20 0.14
C VAL A 131 10.97 0.64 1.31
N ASP A 132 10.62 0.27 2.56
CA ASP A 132 11.08 0.94 3.78
C ASP A 132 12.61 0.83 3.95
N GLU A 133 13.18 -0.36 3.72
CA GLU A 133 14.63 -0.57 3.73
C GLU A 133 15.35 0.31 2.70
N PHE A 134 14.83 0.39 1.47
CA PHE A 134 15.37 1.23 0.41
C PHE A 134 15.34 2.71 0.79
N ILE A 135 14.19 3.20 1.29
CA ILE A 135 14.04 4.57 1.78
C ILE A 135 15.04 4.86 2.89
N GLY A 136 15.17 3.94 3.87
CA GLY A 136 16.15 4.03 4.94
C GLY A 136 17.60 4.08 4.45
N ALA A 137 17.94 3.26 3.44
CA ALA A 137 19.27 3.21 2.85
C ALA A 137 19.62 4.51 2.08
N ILE A 138 18.63 5.15 1.44
CA ILE A 138 18.79 6.47 0.83
C ILE A 138 18.96 7.52 1.91
N THR A 139 18.02 7.61 2.85
CA THR A 139 17.98 8.66 3.88
C THR A 139 19.24 8.67 4.77
N ALA A 140 19.86 7.50 4.97
CA ALA A 140 21.11 7.38 5.70
C ALA A 140 22.32 8.04 4.98
N LYS A 141 22.22 8.30 3.68
CA LYS A 141 23.30 8.83 2.85
C LYS A 141 23.03 10.23 2.32
N ILE A 142 21.79 10.51 1.96
CA ILE A 142 21.36 11.74 1.30
C ILE A 142 19.93 12.12 1.75
N PRO A 143 19.60 13.41 1.77
CA PRO A 143 18.22 13.83 2.01
C PRO A 143 17.32 13.45 0.83
N ILE A 144 16.08 13.10 1.13
CA ILE A 144 15.03 12.92 0.15
C ILE A 144 14.27 14.23 0.00
N ASP A 145 14.16 14.73 -1.23
CA ASP A 145 13.44 15.98 -1.51
C ASP A 145 11.92 15.76 -1.59
N SER A 146 11.52 14.61 -2.16
CA SER A 146 10.10 14.26 -2.27
C SER A 146 9.93 12.76 -2.37
N ILE A 147 8.84 12.25 -1.78
CA ILE A 147 8.46 10.85 -1.87
C ILE A 147 6.95 10.72 -2.06
N VAL A 148 6.57 9.79 -2.95
CA VAL A 148 5.17 9.38 -3.16
C VAL A 148 5.12 7.86 -3.04
N ARG A 149 4.16 7.35 -2.27
CA ARG A 149 3.95 5.91 -2.04
C ARG A 149 2.51 5.53 -2.36
N SER A 150 2.31 4.37 -2.95
CA SER A 150 0.97 3.82 -3.21
C SER A 150 0.30 3.23 -1.96
N GLY A 151 1.10 2.90 -0.94
CA GLY A 151 0.70 1.95 0.09
C GLY A 151 0.71 0.51 -0.44
N ALA A 152 0.49 -0.44 0.44
CA ALA A 152 0.51 -1.85 0.10
C ALA A 152 -0.67 -2.24 -0.81
N LEU A 153 -0.38 -3.03 -1.83
CA LEU A 153 -1.33 -3.80 -2.63
C LEU A 153 -1.15 -5.27 -2.30
N ALA A 154 -2.23 -5.99 -2.01
CA ALA A 154 -2.16 -7.41 -1.68
C ALA A 154 -3.18 -8.22 -2.48
N ILE A 155 -2.73 -9.39 -2.97
CA ILE A 155 -3.57 -10.37 -3.66
C ILE A 155 -3.20 -11.77 -3.22
N ALA A 156 -4.20 -12.59 -2.91
CA ALA A 156 -3.98 -13.98 -2.52
C ALA A 156 -3.27 -14.76 -3.62
N LYS A 157 -2.35 -15.64 -3.25
CA LYS A 157 -1.82 -16.65 -4.17
C LYS A 157 -2.86 -17.76 -4.39
N GLY A 158 -2.87 -18.30 -5.58
CA GLY A 158 -3.82 -19.36 -5.93
C GLY A 158 -5.24 -18.87 -6.15
N LYS A 159 -6.23 -19.48 -5.48
CA LYS A 159 -7.64 -19.15 -5.69
C LYS A 159 -7.97 -17.76 -5.13
N PRO A 160 -8.81 -16.96 -5.82
CA PRO A 160 -9.26 -15.69 -5.30
C PRO A 160 -10.03 -15.86 -3.97
N LEU A 161 -9.61 -15.18 -2.91
CA LEU A 161 -10.29 -15.19 -1.62
C LEU A 161 -11.46 -14.21 -1.57
N LEU A 162 -11.37 -13.08 -2.30
CA LEU A 162 -12.43 -12.12 -2.48
C LEU A 162 -13.13 -12.35 -3.80
N GLN A 163 -14.41 -12.72 -3.72
CA GLN A 163 -15.28 -12.86 -4.88
C GLN A 163 -16.52 -11.98 -4.68
N LYS A 164 -17.03 -11.45 -5.79
CA LYS A 164 -18.40 -10.95 -5.82
C LYS A 164 -19.29 -12.16 -5.52
N ASN A 165 -20.13 -12.07 -4.51
CA ASN A 165 -21.10 -13.11 -4.24
C ASN A 165 -21.91 -13.37 -5.53
N SER A 166 -21.87 -14.61 -5.96
CA SER A 166 -22.77 -15.14 -6.98
C SER A 166 -24.20 -15.04 -6.51
#